data_1899735ae161e2d0224aea945a04c256
#
_entry.id   1899735ae161e2d0224aea945a04c256
#
_cell.length_a   1.000
_cell.length_b   1.000
_cell.length_c   1.000
_cell.angle_alpha   90.00
_cell.angle_beta   90.00
_cell.angle_gamma   90.00
#
_symmetry.space_group_name_H-M   'P 1'
#
loop_
_entity.id
_entity.type
_entity.pdbx_description
1 polymer ?
#
loop_
_entity_poly.entity_id
_entity_poly.type
_entity_poly.pdbx_seq_one_letter_code
_entity_poly.pdbx_strand_id
1 'polypeptide(L)'
;PKVYGFDTIDETKQVYVTEGPFDSTFIDNSIAMCGSDVDLSGYGDLEFTYVFDNEPRNREIVSKITKSIEKSHKVVIFPTQIREKDINDMVLAGHDVNSLLESNTYTGLKAKLKLQTWKKV
;
A
#
# COMPACT_ATOMS: atom_id res chain seq x y z
N PRO A 1 10.14 17.44 6.20
CA PRO A 1 9.52 16.67 5.14
C PRO A 1 8.50 15.68 5.70
N LYS A 2 7.54 15.34 4.87
CA LYS A 2 6.43 14.45 5.24
C LYS A 2 6.64 13.01 4.81
N VAL A 3 7.85 12.67 4.37
CA VAL A 3 8.18 11.33 3.90
C VAL A 3 9.33 10.77 4.74
N TYR A 4 9.12 9.57 5.26
CA TYR A 4 10.11 8.88 6.09
C TYR A 4 10.68 7.67 5.37
N GLY A 5 11.96 7.43 5.56
CA GLY A 5 12.62 6.20 5.14
C GLY A 5 13.33 6.24 3.80
N PHE A 6 13.35 7.39 3.12
CA PHE A 6 14.00 7.49 1.80
C PHE A 6 15.50 7.17 1.84
N ASP A 7 16.16 7.47 2.92
CA ASP A 7 17.62 7.26 3.04
C ASP A 7 17.99 5.78 3.26
N THR A 8 17.00 4.92 3.50
CA THR A 8 17.23 3.49 3.77
C THR A 8 16.70 2.58 2.67
N ILE A 9 16.05 3.10 1.62
CA ILE A 9 15.48 2.28 0.57
C ILE A 9 16.53 1.84 -0.44
N ASP A 10 16.26 0.68 -1.06
CA ASP A 10 16.99 0.19 -2.23
C ASP A 10 16.22 0.62 -3.47
N GLU A 11 16.77 1.55 -4.24
CA GLU A 11 16.13 2.13 -5.42
C GLU A 11 15.97 1.15 -6.58
N THR A 12 16.64 0.01 -6.52
CA THR A 12 16.54 -1.03 -7.56
C THR A 12 15.37 -1.97 -7.34
N LYS A 13 14.68 -1.84 -6.21
CA LYS A 13 13.56 -2.72 -5.82
C LYS A 13 12.27 -1.93 -5.72
N GLN A 14 11.16 -2.68 -5.69
CA GLN A 14 9.85 -2.11 -5.42
C GLN A 14 9.84 -1.38 -4.08
N VAL A 15 9.37 -0.14 -4.07
CA VAL A 15 9.25 0.66 -2.84
C VAL A 15 7.78 0.68 -2.42
N TYR A 16 7.51 0.20 -1.23
CA TYR A 16 6.17 0.24 -0.66
C TYR A 16 5.92 1.54 0.07
N VAL A 17 4.73 2.08 -0.08
CA VAL A 17 4.34 3.36 0.51
C VAL A 17 3.18 3.15 1.44
N THR A 18 3.37 3.46 2.73
CA THR A 18 2.30 3.43 3.73
C THR A 18 1.91 4.84 4.12
N GLU A 19 0.73 5.00 4.73
CA GLU A 19 0.29 6.31 5.19
C GLU A 19 0.95 6.72 6.50
N GLY A 20 1.21 5.78 7.39
CA GLY A 20 1.81 6.05 8.69
C GLY A 20 3.21 5.47 8.84
N PRO A 21 4.12 6.17 9.54
CA PRO A 21 5.49 5.69 9.71
C PRO A 21 5.57 4.40 10.53
N PHE A 22 4.60 4.15 11.39
CA PHE A 22 4.59 2.97 12.23
C PHE A 22 4.47 1.69 11.39
N ASP A 23 3.57 1.70 10.42
CA ASP A 23 3.38 0.54 9.53
C ASP A 23 4.62 0.27 8.69
N SER A 24 5.31 1.32 8.23
CA SER A 24 6.49 1.16 7.39
C SER A 24 7.64 0.43 8.10
N THR A 25 7.67 0.44 9.42
CA THR A 25 8.73 -0.25 10.18
C THR A 25 8.69 -1.78 10.00
N PHE A 26 7.54 -2.33 9.60
CA PHE A 26 7.36 -3.77 9.42
C PHE A 26 7.53 -4.23 7.97
N ILE A 27 7.73 -3.31 7.04
CA ILE A 27 7.79 -3.61 5.61
C ILE A 27 9.19 -3.30 5.10
N ASP A 28 9.80 -4.31 4.45
CA ASP A 28 11.09 -4.11 3.81
C ASP A 28 10.97 -3.11 2.66
N ASN A 29 11.98 -2.27 2.50
CA ASN A 29 12.07 -1.30 1.41
C ASN A 29 10.80 -0.43 1.29
N SER A 30 10.46 0.25 2.37
CA SER A 30 9.25 1.07 2.43
C SER A 30 9.53 2.50 2.87
N ILE A 31 8.61 3.38 2.50
CA ILE A 31 8.55 4.75 2.99
C ILE A 31 7.18 5.01 3.57
N ALA A 32 7.06 6.02 4.41
CA ALA A 32 5.78 6.43 4.95
C ALA A 32 5.50 7.87 4.54
N MET A 33 4.27 8.10 4.07
CA MET A 33 3.75 9.43 3.77
C MET A 33 2.90 9.90 4.94
N CYS A 34 3.36 10.92 5.64
CA CYS A 34 2.62 11.47 6.78
C CYS A 34 1.65 12.56 6.34
N GLY A 35 0.91 12.28 5.27
CA GLY A 35 -0.07 13.18 4.70
C GLY A 35 -0.53 12.61 3.37
N SER A 36 -1.84 12.56 3.16
CA SER A 36 -2.41 11.94 1.96
C SER A 36 -2.19 12.75 0.69
N ASP A 37 -1.71 13.98 0.81
CA ASP A 37 -1.48 14.88 -0.29
C ASP A 37 -0.01 14.96 -0.74
N VAL A 38 0.87 14.11 -0.21
CA VAL A 38 2.27 14.09 -0.61
C VAL A 38 2.37 13.56 -2.04
N ASP A 39 3.03 14.33 -2.90
CA ASP A 39 3.23 13.98 -4.30
C ASP A 39 4.62 13.36 -4.49
N LEU A 40 4.65 12.10 -4.93
CA LEU A 40 5.88 11.37 -5.17
C LEU A 40 6.33 11.41 -6.64
N SER A 41 5.64 12.18 -7.50
CA SER A 41 5.99 12.25 -8.93
C SER A 41 7.41 12.79 -9.17
N GLY A 42 7.95 13.57 -8.24
CA GLY A 42 9.33 14.07 -8.34
C GLY A 42 10.40 12.98 -8.18
N TYR A 43 10.01 11.76 -7.84
CA TYR A 43 10.91 10.61 -7.69
C TYR A 43 10.65 9.58 -8.78
N GLY A 44 10.52 10.03 -10.02
CA GLY A 44 10.01 9.26 -11.15
C GLY A 44 10.78 8.00 -11.52
N ASP A 45 12.01 7.82 -11.07
CA ASP A 45 12.79 6.62 -11.35
C ASP A 45 12.49 5.47 -10.38
N LEU A 46 11.68 5.71 -9.35
CA LEU A 46 11.33 4.71 -8.36
C LEU A 46 9.97 4.08 -8.69
N GLU A 47 9.87 2.78 -8.46
CA GLU A 47 8.60 2.07 -8.55
C GLU A 47 7.93 2.04 -7.17
N PHE A 48 6.77 2.69 -7.07
CA PHE A 48 6.01 2.74 -5.83
C PHE A 48 4.81 1.82 -5.88
N THR A 49 4.59 1.08 -4.79
CA THR A 49 3.36 0.33 -4.56
C THR A 49 2.69 0.86 -3.28
N TYR A 50 1.46 1.30 -3.41
CA TYR A 50 0.73 1.92 -2.30
C TYR A 50 0.04 0.86 -1.46
N VAL A 51 0.21 0.97 -0.15
CA VAL A 51 -0.38 0.05 0.82
C VAL A 51 -1.31 0.86 1.72
N PHE A 52 -2.61 0.66 1.52
CA PHE A 52 -3.65 1.30 2.34
C PHE A 52 -4.15 0.30 3.38
N ASP A 53 -4.82 0.79 4.41
CA ASP A 53 -5.42 -0.06 5.42
C ASP A 53 -6.42 -1.04 4.78
N ASN A 54 -6.49 -2.24 5.34
CA ASN A 54 -7.39 -3.28 4.86
C ASN A 54 -8.80 -3.04 5.41
N GLU A 55 -9.46 -1.99 4.91
CA GLU A 55 -10.78 -1.56 5.36
C GLU A 55 -11.75 -1.47 4.18
N PRO A 56 -12.30 -2.61 3.70
CA PRO A 56 -13.15 -2.61 2.51
C PRO A 56 -14.48 -1.87 2.66
N ARG A 57 -14.86 -1.55 3.89
CA ARG A 57 -16.09 -0.78 4.19
C ARG A 57 -15.83 0.71 4.37
N ASN A 58 -14.59 1.12 4.38
CA ASN A 58 -14.20 2.51 4.55
C ASN A 58 -14.18 3.21 3.18
N ARG A 59 -15.14 4.11 2.95
CA ARG A 59 -15.27 4.80 1.66
C ARG A 59 -14.07 5.64 1.31
N GLU A 60 -13.42 6.24 2.30
CA GLU A 60 -12.22 7.04 2.06
C GLU A 60 -11.06 6.18 1.56
N ILE A 61 -10.85 5.03 2.17
CA ILE A 61 -9.82 4.08 1.74
C ILE A 61 -10.12 3.56 0.32
N VAL A 62 -11.36 3.16 0.06
CA VAL A 62 -11.77 2.71 -1.28
C VAL A 62 -11.54 3.80 -2.31
N SER A 63 -11.85 5.06 -1.98
CA SER A 63 -11.61 6.19 -2.87
C SER A 63 -10.12 6.39 -3.17
N LYS A 64 -9.27 6.29 -2.16
CA LYS A 64 -7.81 6.41 -2.33
C LYS A 64 -7.25 5.31 -3.24
N ILE A 65 -7.69 4.08 -3.04
CA ILE A 65 -7.28 2.96 -3.89
C ILE A 65 -7.74 3.20 -5.33
N THR A 66 -8.99 3.61 -5.52
CA THR A 66 -9.55 3.90 -6.84
C THR A 66 -8.72 4.95 -7.57
N LYS A 67 -8.39 6.04 -6.88
CA LYS A 67 -7.58 7.12 -7.48
C LYS A 67 -6.18 6.65 -7.85
N SER A 68 -5.58 5.80 -7.01
CA SER A 68 -4.26 5.24 -7.31
C SER A 68 -4.30 4.37 -8.55
N ILE A 69 -5.34 3.54 -8.69
CA ILE A 69 -5.53 2.70 -9.88
C ILE A 69 -5.72 3.58 -11.12
N GLU A 70 -6.52 4.63 -11.02
CA GLU A 70 -6.76 5.56 -12.14
C GLU A 70 -5.49 6.27 -12.60
N LYS A 71 -4.54 6.48 -11.69
CA LYS A 71 -3.24 7.07 -12.01
C LYS A 71 -2.22 6.03 -12.46
N SER A 72 -2.65 4.80 -12.67
CA SER A 72 -1.79 3.67 -13.08
C SER A 72 -0.74 3.28 -12.04
N HIS A 73 -0.98 3.59 -10.78
CA HIS A 73 -0.11 3.17 -9.69
C HIS A 73 -0.35 1.69 -9.35
N LYS A 74 0.68 1.05 -8.80
CA LYS A 74 0.53 -0.27 -8.20
C LYS A 74 -0.05 -0.13 -6.79
N VAL A 75 -0.96 -1.03 -6.44
CA VAL A 75 -1.60 -1.04 -5.13
C VAL A 75 -1.63 -2.45 -4.57
N VAL A 76 -1.59 -2.56 -3.26
CA VAL A 76 -1.83 -3.83 -2.58
C VAL A 76 -3.32 -3.93 -2.27
N ILE A 77 -3.94 -5.05 -2.65
CA ILE A 77 -5.33 -5.37 -2.31
C ILE A 77 -5.28 -6.71 -1.59
N PHE A 78 -5.60 -6.70 -0.29
CA PHE A 78 -5.47 -7.89 0.54
C PHE A 78 -6.53 -8.93 0.18
N PRO A 79 -6.18 -10.24 0.26
CA PRO A 79 -7.17 -11.29 0.03
C PRO A 79 -8.21 -11.29 1.14
N THR A 80 -9.40 -11.82 0.84
CA THR A 80 -10.54 -11.79 1.75
C THR A 80 -10.31 -12.57 3.04
N GLN A 81 -9.34 -13.48 3.05
CA GLN A 81 -8.97 -14.26 4.24
C GLN A 81 -8.27 -13.40 5.30
N ILE A 82 -7.65 -12.29 4.89
CA ILE A 82 -6.97 -11.39 5.82
C ILE A 82 -8.00 -10.45 6.42
N ARG A 83 -8.18 -10.55 7.73
CA ARG A 83 -9.19 -9.78 8.47
C ARG A 83 -8.61 -8.59 9.22
N GLU A 84 -7.30 -8.61 9.46
CA GLU A 84 -6.62 -7.53 10.17
C GLU A 84 -6.69 -6.25 9.36
N LYS A 85 -6.90 -5.15 10.06
CA LYS A 85 -7.15 -3.83 9.45
C LYS A 85 -5.89 -3.17 8.91
N ASP A 86 -4.77 -3.35 9.59
CA ASP A 86 -3.52 -2.67 9.23
C ASP A 86 -2.31 -3.60 9.37
N ILE A 87 -1.17 -3.11 8.91
CA ILE A 87 0.08 -3.88 8.90
C ILE A 87 0.49 -4.29 10.30
N ASN A 88 0.37 -3.40 11.28
CA ASN A 88 0.72 -3.71 12.66
C ASN A 88 -0.07 -4.91 13.18
N ASP A 89 -1.38 -4.90 12.97
CA ASP A 89 -2.25 -6.00 13.40
C ASP A 89 -1.94 -7.29 12.66
N MET A 90 -1.56 -7.21 11.38
CA MET A 90 -1.17 -8.39 10.60
C MET A 90 0.10 -9.03 11.16
N VAL A 91 1.09 -8.22 11.52
CA VAL A 91 2.32 -8.71 12.14
C VAL A 91 2.01 -9.38 13.48
N LEU A 92 1.18 -8.76 14.30
CA LEU A 92 0.77 -9.31 15.60
C LEU A 92 0.02 -10.64 15.44
N ALA A 93 -0.73 -10.80 14.37
CA ALA A 93 -1.45 -12.03 14.06
C ALA A 93 -0.55 -13.14 13.47
N GLY A 94 0.71 -12.84 13.21
CA GLY A 94 1.68 -13.83 12.73
C GLY A 94 1.80 -13.94 11.22
N HIS A 95 1.23 -13.00 10.45
CA HIS A 95 1.36 -13.00 9.00
C HIS A 95 2.77 -12.58 8.58
N ASP A 96 3.27 -13.21 7.52
CA ASP A 96 4.48 -12.75 6.84
C ASP A 96 4.09 -11.60 5.91
N VAL A 97 4.20 -10.38 6.42
CA VAL A 97 3.71 -9.19 5.73
C VAL A 97 4.42 -8.96 4.41
N ASN A 98 5.74 -9.13 4.37
CA ASN A 98 6.48 -8.89 3.11
C ASN A 98 6.03 -9.83 1.99
N SER A 99 5.84 -11.10 2.29
CA SER A 99 5.30 -12.06 1.31
C SER A 99 3.87 -11.73 0.93
N LEU A 100 3.06 -11.30 1.89
CA LEU A 100 1.65 -10.95 1.66
C LEU A 100 1.53 -9.77 0.69
N LEU A 101 2.33 -8.73 0.88
CA LEU A 101 2.33 -7.57 -0.01
C LEU A 101 2.79 -7.95 -1.41
N GLU A 102 3.87 -8.70 -1.51
CA GLU A 102 4.44 -9.11 -2.78
C GLU A 102 3.45 -9.93 -3.61
N SER A 103 2.72 -10.83 -2.96
CA SER A 103 1.73 -11.70 -3.62
C SER A 103 0.44 -10.99 -3.99
N ASN A 104 0.17 -9.80 -3.46
CA ASN A 104 -1.11 -9.11 -3.62
C ASN A 104 -0.96 -7.69 -4.16
N THR A 105 0.07 -7.46 -4.97
CA THR A 105 0.29 -6.20 -5.67
C THR A 105 -0.35 -6.26 -7.05
N TYR A 106 -1.18 -5.27 -7.37
CA TYR A 106 -1.92 -5.22 -8.63
C TYR A 106 -1.85 -3.83 -9.26
N THR A 107 -2.05 -3.77 -10.58
CA THR A 107 -2.14 -2.51 -11.32
C THR A 107 -3.11 -2.67 -12.48
N GLY A 108 -3.57 -1.55 -13.04
CA GLY A 108 -4.42 -1.53 -14.22
C GLY A 108 -5.74 -2.26 -14.08
N LEU A 109 -6.13 -2.99 -15.11
CA LEU A 109 -7.41 -3.70 -15.13
C LEU A 109 -7.50 -4.75 -14.02
N LYS A 110 -6.40 -5.46 -13.75
CA LYS A 110 -6.41 -6.49 -12.70
C LYS A 110 -6.67 -5.87 -11.34
N ALA A 111 -6.09 -4.69 -11.07
CA ALA A 111 -6.36 -3.96 -9.83
C ALA A 111 -7.83 -3.56 -9.73
N LYS A 112 -8.43 -3.09 -10.82
CA LYS A 112 -9.86 -2.74 -10.84
C LYS A 112 -10.74 -3.93 -10.51
N LEU A 113 -10.43 -5.10 -11.08
CA LEU A 113 -11.21 -6.31 -10.84
C LEU A 113 -11.05 -6.78 -9.39
N LYS A 114 -9.84 -6.73 -8.85
CA LYS A 114 -9.61 -7.10 -7.45
C LYS A 114 -10.32 -6.16 -6.49
N LEU A 115 -10.32 -4.85 -6.79
CA LEU A 115 -11.01 -3.87 -5.98
C LEU A 115 -12.52 -4.14 -5.93
N GLN A 116 -13.12 -4.49 -7.06
CA GLN A 116 -14.55 -4.79 -7.12
C GLN A 116 -14.93 -5.95 -6.21
N THR A 117 -14.07 -6.96 -6.09
CA THR A 117 -14.29 -8.11 -5.22
C THR A 117 -14.04 -7.76 -3.75
N TRP A 118 -13.06 -6.89 -3.48
CA TRP A 118 -12.62 -6.57 -2.13
C TRP A 118 -13.51 -5.56 -1.43
N LYS A 119 -13.92 -4.49 -2.12
CA LYS A 119 -14.69 -3.41 -1.51
C LYS A 119 -16.09 -3.84 -1.11
N LYS A 120 -16.60 -3.26 -0.02
CA LYS A 120 -17.93 -3.54 0.53
C LYS A 120 -18.74 -2.26 0.73
N VAL A 121 -18.53 -1.32 -0.12
CA VAL A 121 -19.29 -0.06 -0.14
C VAL A 121 -19.73 0.27 -1.55
#